data_f71bac8bbc8d5d143c265a04fe27d725
#
_entry.id   f71bac8bbc8d5d143c265a04fe27d725
#
_cell.length_a   1.000
_cell.length_b   1.000
_cell.length_c   1.000
_cell.angle_alpha   90.00
_cell.angle_beta   90.00
_cell.angle_gamma   90.00
#
_symmetry.space_group_name_H-M   'P 1'
#
loop_
_entity.id
_entity.type
_entity.pdbx_description
1 polymer ?
#
loop_
_entity_poly.entity_id
_entity_poly.type
_entity_poly.pdbx_seq_one_letter_code
_entity_poly.pdbx_strand_id
1 'polypeptide(L)' 'MKIVINGAELDVIATTLAALLEERGFSGRVATAVNETFVPAAMRATHMLQNGDRIEVVAPMQGG' A
#
# COMPACT_ATOMS: atom_id res chain seq x y z
N MET A 1 11.23 -8.36 1.89
CA MET A 1 10.19 -8.57 2.92
C MET A 1 8.92 -9.08 2.26
N LYS A 2 8.23 -9.97 2.94
CA LYS A 2 6.97 -10.51 2.42
C LYS A 2 5.79 -9.73 2.94
N ILE A 3 4.92 -9.30 2.01
CA ILE A 3 3.67 -8.64 2.36
C ILE A 3 2.55 -9.19 1.50
N VAL A 4 1.32 -8.83 1.86
CA VAL A 4 0.15 -9.20 1.07
C VAL A 4 -0.47 -7.92 0.55
N ILE A 5 -0.59 -7.78 -0.78
CA ILE A 5 -1.22 -6.62 -1.38
C ILE A 5 -2.48 -7.09 -2.10
N ASN A 6 -3.63 -6.57 -1.67
CA ASN A 6 -4.92 -6.92 -2.27
C ASN A 6 -5.09 -8.43 -2.40
N GLY A 7 -4.70 -9.16 -1.35
CA GLY A 7 -4.83 -10.60 -1.29
C GLY A 7 -3.71 -11.40 -1.94
N ALA A 8 -2.74 -10.76 -2.57
CA ALA A 8 -1.63 -11.46 -3.21
C ALA A 8 -0.35 -11.33 -2.38
N GLU A 9 0.28 -12.45 -2.08
CA GLU A 9 1.54 -12.45 -1.35
C GLU A 9 2.69 -12.11 -2.29
N LEU A 10 3.50 -11.12 -1.91
CA LEU A 10 4.59 -10.64 -2.75
C LEU A 10 5.82 -10.36 -1.92
N ASP A 11 6.98 -10.53 -2.55
CA ASP A 11 8.25 -10.08 -1.98
C ASP A 11 8.54 -8.67 -2.48
N VAL A 12 8.86 -7.76 -1.56
CA VAL A 12 9.12 -6.37 -1.92
C VAL A 12 10.40 -5.88 -1.25
N ILE A 13 11.00 -4.85 -1.85
CA ILE A 13 12.19 -4.21 -1.31
C ILE A 13 11.79 -3.00 -0.46
N ALA A 14 10.67 -2.37 -0.79
CA ALA A 14 10.21 -1.17 -0.12
C ALA A 14 10.08 -1.36 1.38
N THR A 15 10.41 -0.31 2.14
CA THR A 15 10.31 -0.34 3.60
C THR A 15 9.22 0.59 4.13
N THR A 16 8.70 1.49 3.27
CA THR A 16 7.58 2.35 3.64
C THR A 16 6.43 2.12 2.70
N LEU A 17 5.24 2.52 3.13
CA LEU A 17 4.07 2.39 2.27
C LEU A 17 4.19 3.21 1.00
N ALA A 18 4.73 4.44 1.11
CA ALA A 18 4.94 5.27 -0.08
C ALA A 18 5.87 4.61 -1.08
N ALA A 19 6.99 4.07 -0.60
CA ALA A 19 7.94 3.38 -1.47
C ALA A 19 7.34 2.14 -2.10
N LEU A 20 6.46 1.44 -1.36
CA LEU A 20 5.79 0.26 -1.88
C LEU A 20 4.90 0.63 -3.08
N LEU A 21 4.15 1.71 -2.95
CA LEU A 21 3.27 2.13 -4.05
C LEU A 21 4.09 2.44 -5.30
N GLU A 22 5.24 3.07 -5.15
CA GLU A 22 6.13 3.33 -6.28
C GLU A 22 6.70 2.04 -6.86
N GLU A 23 7.15 1.16 -5.99
CA GLU A 23 7.74 -0.11 -6.43
C GLU A 23 6.74 -0.95 -7.23
N ARG A 24 5.48 -0.95 -6.83
CA ARG A 24 4.46 -1.76 -7.48
C ARG A 24 3.71 -1.02 -8.58
N GLY A 25 4.10 0.22 -8.87
CA GLY A 25 3.53 0.97 -9.98
C GLY A 25 2.14 1.56 -9.73
N PHE A 26 1.73 1.67 -8.47
CA PHE A 26 0.49 2.36 -8.17
C PHE A 26 0.69 3.86 -8.31
N SER A 27 -0.17 4.50 -9.06
CA SER A 27 -0.08 5.94 -9.26
C SER A 27 -1.47 6.55 -9.23
N GLY A 28 -1.51 7.88 -9.15
CA GLY A 28 -2.76 8.60 -9.10
C GLY A 28 -3.41 8.54 -7.74
N ARG A 29 -4.71 8.73 -7.70
CA ARG A 29 -5.45 8.74 -6.44
C ARG A 29 -5.79 7.33 -6.02
N VAL A 30 -5.21 6.92 -4.91
CA VAL A 30 -5.55 5.63 -4.32
C VAL A 30 -5.77 5.81 -2.83
N ALA A 31 -6.58 4.94 -2.25
CA ALA A 31 -6.73 4.86 -0.80
C ALA A 31 -5.95 3.64 -0.34
N THR A 32 -5.30 3.76 0.81
CA THR A 32 -4.47 2.68 1.34
C THR A 32 -4.86 2.34 2.75
N ALA A 33 -4.78 1.04 3.07
CA ALA A 33 -4.95 0.55 4.43
C ALA A 33 -3.88 -0.49 4.70
N VAL A 34 -3.42 -0.54 5.94
CA VAL A 34 -2.45 -1.54 6.39
C VAL A 34 -3.08 -2.26 7.57
N ASN A 35 -3.23 -3.57 7.43
CA ASN A 35 -3.88 -4.40 8.45
C ASN A 35 -5.22 -3.81 8.87
N GLU A 36 -6.02 -3.42 7.88
CA GLU A 36 -7.37 -2.89 8.04
C GLU A 36 -7.43 -1.48 8.65
N THR A 37 -6.29 -0.82 8.81
CA THR A 37 -6.26 0.55 9.31
C THR A 37 -5.95 1.50 8.17
N PHE A 38 -6.84 2.45 7.93
CA PHE A 38 -6.65 3.44 6.87
C PHE A 38 -5.39 4.25 7.10
N VAL A 39 -4.60 4.43 6.05
CA VAL A 39 -3.39 5.25 6.08
C VAL A 39 -3.55 6.39 5.09
N PRO A 40 -3.70 7.63 5.57
CA PRO A 40 -3.83 8.79 4.68
C PRO A 40 -2.58 8.99 3.83
N ALA A 41 -2.76 9.60 2.67
CA ALA A 41 -1.65 9.84 1.75
C ALA A 41 -0.47 10.53 2.44
N ALA A 42 -0.75 11.51 3.29
CA ALA A 42 0.29 12.27 3.97
C ALA A 42 1.13 11.43 4.94
N MET A 43 0.62 10.28 5.35
CA MET A 43 1.31 9.42 6.31
C MET A 43 2.08 8.28 5.66
N ARG A 44 1.94 8.11 4.35
CA ARG A 44 2.53 6.94 3.68
C ARG A 44 4.05 6.93 3.72
N ALA A 45 4.66 8.11 3.63
CA ALA A 45 6.12 8.19 3.59
C ALA A 45 6.77 7.81 4.91
N THR A 46 6.03 7.92 6.01
CA THR A 46 6.55 7.59 7.33
C THR A 46 5.98 6.28 7.89
N HIS A 47 5.07 5.65 7.15
CA HIS A 47 4.49 4.39 7.59
C HIS A 47 5.43 3.24 7.25
N MET A 48 6.11 2.72 8.25
CA MET A 48 7.06 1.61 8.06
C MET A 48 6.32 0.30 7.93
N LEU A 49 6.68 -0.46 6.91
CA LEU A 49 6.10 -1.77 6.66
C LEU A 49 6.80 -2.84 7.48
N GLN A 50 6.07 -3.88 7.81
CA GLN A 50 6.62 -5.02 8.52
C GLN A 50 6.27 -6.29 7.75
N ASN A 51 7.12 -7.29 7.93
CA ASN A 51 6.90 -8.57 7.27
C ASN A 51 5.54 -9.13 7.68
N GLY A 52 4.76 -9.54 6.69
CA GLY A 52 3.43 -10.07 6.93
C GLY A 52 2.31 -9.05 6.89
N ASP A 53 2.62 -7.77 6.72
CA ASP A 53 1.59 -6.73 6.63
C ASP A 53 0.63 -7.02 5.49
N ARG A 54 -0.64 -6.74 5.72
CA ARG A 54 -1.68 -6.82 4.69
C ARG A 54 -2.01 -5.41 4.23
N ILE A 55 -1.75 -5.16 2.98
CA ILE A 55 -1.92 -3.84 2.37
C ILE A 55 -3.11 -3.89 1.42
N GLU A 56 -3.99 -2.91 1.54
CA GLU A 56 -5.08 -2.75 0.58
C GLU A 56 -4.90 -1.42 -0.14
N VAL A 57 -4.96 -1.47 -1.46
CA VAL A 57 -4.84 -0.29 -2.30
C VAL A 57 -6.04 -0.27 -3.23
N VAL A 58 -6.86 0.77 -3.08
CA VAL A 58 -8.11 0.89 -3.82
C VAL A 58 -8.13 2.20 -4.59
N ALA A 59 -8.35 2.11 -5.90
CA ALA A 59 -8.53 3.31 -6.71
C ALA A 59 -9.96 3.80 -6.57
N PRO A 60 -10.18 5.12 -6.57
CA PRO A 60 -11.56 5.61 -6.52
C PRO A 60 -12.34 5.18 -7.73
N MET A 61 -13.61 4.90 -7.51
CA MET A 61 -14.51 4.59 -8.62
C MET A 61 -14.66 5.81 -9.51
N GLN A 62 -14.43 5.61 -10.78
CA GLN A 62 -14.73 6.66 -11.73
C GLN A 62 -16.22 6.58 -12.03
N GLY A 63 -16.94 7.51 -11.48
CA GLY A 63 -18.40 7.48 -11.57
C GLY A 63 -18.95 7.81 -12.94
N GLY A 64 -18.16 7.71 -13.91
CA GLY A 64 -18.70 8.05 -15.21
C GLY A 64 -18.12 7.21 -16.23
#